data_3fb8e525583efc0da4f3a45717ec6b3c
#
_entry.id   3fb8e525583efc0da4f3a45717ec6b3c
#
_cell.length_a   1.000
_cell.length_b   1.000
_cell.length_c   1.000
_cell.angle_alpha   90.00
_cell.angle_beta   90.00
_cell.angle_gamma   90.00
#
_symmetry.space_group_name_H-M   'P 1'
#
loop_
_entity.id
_entity.type
_entity.pdbx_description
1 polymer ?
#
loop_
_entity_poly.entity_id
_entity_poly.type
_entity_poly.pdbx_seq_one_letter_code
_entity_poly.pdbx_strand_id
1 'polypeptide(L)'
;MAKKIGFKSYCWAIGTTSYRTDNFNLSIEKQLHLLRQFREIEENKNKKWGNNKKFQAEYYNFLKENNFVKGDAALPDKDAREKTSGLRDIGLLDDERNITEAGLELLRIADSANFSADNFLEIPKDSFLYFKQMLKTANVVKGKIVRPFVVFLYAVNELGYLTNDEFTYLLPLCVDEHTTKTVSYTHL
;
A
#
# COMPACT_ATOMS: atom_id res chain seq x y z
N MET A 1 -3.69 -9.32 0.36
CA MET A 1 -2.86 -10.54 0.44
C MET A 1 -1.80 -10.37 1.53
N ALA A 2 -1.47 -11.40 2.33
CA ALA A 2 -0.45 -11.27 3.37
C ALA A 2 0.96 -11.32 2.77
N LYS A 3 1.79 -10.33 3.06
CA LYS A 3 3.18 -10.26 2.61
C LYS A 3 4.07 -11.14 3.49
N LYS A 4 4.74 -12.12 2.89
CA LYS A 4 5.71 -12.96 3.61
C LYS A 4 7.01 -12.19 3.83
N ILE A 5 7.37 -11.96 5.08
CA ILE A 5 8.66 -11.40 5.48
C ILE A 5 9.68 -12.54 5.61
N GLY A 6 10.94 -12.28 5.22
CA GLY A 6 11.98 -13.30 5.19
C GLY A 6 12.10 -14.09 6.50
N PHE A 7 12.41 -15.36 6.42
CA PHE A 7 12.32 -16.30 7.56
C PHE A 7 13.20 -15.94 8.78
N LYS A 8 14.25 -15.13 8.58
CA LYS A 8 15.09 -14.61 9.68
C LYS A 8 14.49 -13.38 10.37
N SER A 9 13.49 -12.75 9.77
CA SER A 9 12.85 -11.57 10.36
C SER A 9 11.94 -12.00 11.52
N TYR A 10 12.02 -11.27 12.61
CA TYR A 10 11.18 -11.43 13.80
C TYR A 10 10.28 -10.20 14.03
N CYS A 11 10.28 -9.28 13.09
CA CYS A 11 9.46 -8.07 13.09
C CYS A 11 8.72 -7.93 11.76
N TRP A 12 7.72 -7.07 11.75
CA TRP A 12 6.96 -6.72 10.55
C TRP A 12 7.34 -5.34 10.00
N ALA A 13 6.85 -5.01 8.82
CA ALA A 13 7.04 -3.72 8.19
C ALA A 13 5.71 -3.11 7.77
N ILE A 14 5.54 -1.80 7.95
CA ILE A 14 4.30 -1.09 7.60
C ILE A 14 4.12 -0.93 6.10
N GLY A 15 5.18 -0.78 5.33
CA GLY A 15 5.03 -0.54 3.90
C GLY A 15 6.31 -0.26 3.16
N THR A 16 6.15 0.22 1.94
CA THR A 16 7.23 0.57 1.02
C THR A 16 7.49 2.06 0.99
N THR A 17 8.61 2.46 0.39
CA THR A 17 8.98 3.87 0.18
C THR A 17 8.04 4.61 -0.77
N SER A 18 7.19 3.89 -1.51
CA SER A 18 6.26 4.47 -2.49
C SER A 18 5.21 5.41 -1.90
N TYR A 19 5.03 5.38 -0.57
CA TYR A 19 4.08 6.26 0.14
C TYR A 19 4.69 7.57 0.65
N ARG A 20 5.96 7.82 0.39
CA ARG A 20 6.63 9.07 0.77
C ARG A 20 6.32 10.15 -0.27
N THR A 21 5.14 10.75 -0.17
CA THR A 21 4.68 11.82 -1.05
C THR A 21 3.82 12.80 -0.27
N ASP A 22 3.96 14.10 -0.55
CA ASP A 22 3.21 15.16 0.11
C ASP A 22 1.71 15.14 -0.22
N ASN A 23 1.35 14.59 -1.37
CA ASN A 23 -0.03 14.48 -1.85
C ASN A 23 -0.40 13.01 -2.10
N PHE A 24 -0.43 12.24 -1.02
CA PHE A 24 -0.63 10.79 -1.06
C PHE A 24 -1.85 10.35 -1.90
N ASN A 25 -3.04 10.88 -1.61
CA ASN A 25 -4.27 10.50 -2.31
C ASN A 25 -4.18 10.82 -3.80
N LEU A 26 -3.85 12.07 -4.14
CA LEU A 26 -3.74 12.52 -5.53
C LEU A 26 -2.68 11.72 -6.32
N SER A 27 -1.57 11.38 -5.69
CA SER A 27 -0.52 10.56 -6.31
C SER A 27 -1.00 9.16 -6.63
N ILE A 28 -1.72 8.51 -5.72
CA ILE A 28 -2.27 7.17 -5.90
C ILE A 28 -3.35 7.18 -6.98
N GLU A 29 -4.29 8.10 -6.91
CA GLU A 29 -5.38 8.24 -7.88
C GLU A 29 -4.83 8.48 -9.29
N LYS A 30 -3.91 9.43 -9.44
CA LYS A 30 -3.24 9.69 -10.72
C LYS A 30 -2.53 8.44 -11.25
N GLN A 31 -1.84 7.70 -10.40
CA GLN A 31 -1.14 6.49 -10.81
C GLN A 31 -2.10 5.38 -11.22
N LEU A 32 -3.22 5.20 -10.53
CA LEU A 32 -4.26 4.24 -10.90
C LEU A 32 -4.89 4.61 -12.26
N HIS A 33 -5.19 5.90 -12.50
CA HIS A 33 -5.68 6.37 -13.80
C HIS A 33 -4.69 6.05 -14.92
N LEU A 34 -3.41 6.35 -14.71
CA LEU A 34 -2.37 6.06 -15.70
C LEU A 34 -2.21 4.56 -15.96
N LEU A 35 -2.31 3.74 -14.90
CA LEU A 35 -2.26 2.29 -15.06
C LEU A 35 -3.48 1.76 -15.81
N ARG A 36 -4.67 2.30 -15.54
CA ARG A 36 -5.90 1.97 -16.29
C ARG A 36 -5.70 2.29 -17.77
N GLN A 37 -5.30 3.52 -18.11
CA GLN A 37 -5.04 3.95 -19.48
C GLN A 37 -3.99 3.06 -20.18
N PHE A 38 -2.88 2.74 -19.49
CA PHE A 38 -1.85 1.87 -20.03
C PHE A 38 -2.37 0.45 -20.31
N ARG A 39 -3.23 -0.09 -19.43
CA ARG A 39 -3.85 -1.41 -19.60
C ARG A 39 -4.93 -1.43 -20.68
N GLU A 40 -5.59 -0.33 -20.95
CA GLU A 40 -6.62 -0.20 -21.98
C GLU A 40 -6.04 -0.18 -23.40
N ILE A 41 -4.75 0.11 -23.58
CA ILE A 41 -4.05 -0.06 -24.86
C ILE A 41 -4.19 -1.50 -25.32
N GLU A 42 -4.70 -1.74 -26.54
CA GLU A 42 -5.09 -3.07 -27.02
C GLU A 42 -3.97 -4.11 -26.87
N GLU A 43 -2.75 -3.71 -27.21
CA GLU A 43 -1.57 -4.58 -27.12
C GLU A 43 -1.17 -4.94 -25.66
N ASN A 44 -1.70 -4.21 -24.67
CA ASN A 44 -1.35 -4.35 -23.25
C ASN A 44 -2.38 -5.14 -22.44
N LYS A 45 -3.61 -5.27 -22.92
CA LYS A 45 -4.74 -5.85 -22.16
C LYS A 45 -4.44 -7.23 -21.56
N ASN A 46 -3.75 -8.09 -22.30
CA ASN A 46 -3.50 -9.47 -21.93
C ASN A 46 -2.04 -9.75 -21.52
N LYS A 47 -1.17 -8.73 -21.48
CA LYS A 47 0.22 -8.92 -21.09
C LYS A 47 0.33 -9.18 -19.59
N LYS A 48 1.05 -10.25 -19.24
CA LYS A 48 1.38 -10.53 -17.83
C LYS A 48 2.45 -9.57 -17.34
N TRP A 49 2.33 -9.16 -16.09
CA TRP A 49 3.30 -8.31 -15.43
C TRP A 49 4.49 -9.11 -14.91
N GLY A 50 4.22 -10.27 -14.31
CA GLY A 50 5.23 -11.13 -13.69
C GLY A 50 6.32 -11.54 -14.68
N ASN A 51 7.59 -11.38 -14.31
CA ASN A 51 8.78 -11.72 -15.13
C ASN A 51 8.87 -11.06 -16.51
N ASN A 52 8.06 -10.04 -16.80
CA ASN A 52 8.02 -9.33 -18.08
C ASN A 52 8.70 -7.96 -17.96
N LYS A 53 10.03 -7.96 -17.91
CA LYS A 53 10.84 -6.73 -17.79
C LYS A 53 10.56 -5.71 -18.89
N LYS A 54 10.33 -6.19 -20.13
CA LYS A 54 10.03 -5.30 -21.26
C LYS A 54 8.72 -4.54 -21.01
N PHE A 55 7.67 -5.24 -20.63
CA PHE A 55 6.37 -4.66 -20.33
C PHE A 55 6.41 -3.69 -19.13
N GLN A 56 7.19 -4.02 -18.11
CA GLN A 56 7.42 -3.15 -16.96
C GLN A 56 8.15 -1.86 -17.38
N ALA A 57 9.16 -1.97 -18.24
CA ALA A 57 9.87 -0.80 -18.78
C ALA A 57 8.98 0.05 -19.68
N GLU A 58 8.11 -0.56 -20.50
CA GLU A 58 7.09 0.14 -21.31
C GLU A 58 6.16 0.97 -20.39
N TYR A 59 5.71 0.41 -19.26
CA TYR A 59 4.92 1.16 -18.28
C TYR A 59 5.69 2.33 -17.65
N TYR A 60 6.97 2.15 -17.32
CA TYR A 60 7.78 3.25 -16.80
C TYR A 60 7.87 4.39 -17.82
N ASN A 61 8.13 4.09 -19.09
CA ASN A 61 8.19 5.08 -20.15
C ASN A 61 6.84 5.81 -20.32
N PHE A 62 5.73 5.08 -20.25
CA PHE A 62 4.40 5.64 -20.26
C PHE A 62 4.17 6.61 -19.06
N LEU A 63 4.63 6.28 -17.87
CA LEU A 63 4.58 7.18 -16.72
C LEU A 63 5.42 8.44 -16.93
N LYS A 64 6.58 8.32 -17.61
CA LYS A 64 7.44 9.44 -17.94
C LYS A 64 6.80 10.37 -18.98
N GLU A 65 6.24 9.82 -20.05
CA GLU A 65 5.52 10.55 -21.10
C GLU A 65 4.33 11.34 -20.52
N ASN A 66 3.70 10.82 -19.48
CA ASN A 66 2.60 11.48 -18.76
C ASN A 66 3.05 12.36 -17.57
N ASN A 67 4.34 12.69 -17.50
CA ASN A 67 4.91 13.55 -16.44
C ASN A 67 4.62 13.08 -15.01
N PHE A 68 4.45 11.76 -14.81
CA PHE A 68 4.29 11.19 -13.49
C PHE A 68 5.63 10.91 -12.80
N VAL A 69 6.65 10.57 -13.59
CA VAL A 69 8.02 10.41 -13.12
C VAL A 69 8.93 11.39 -13.86
N LYS A 70 9.95 11.89 -13.16
CA LYS A 70 10.95 12.82 -13.69
C LYS A 70 12.28 12.09 -13.89
N GLY A 71 12.99 12.46 -14.97
CA GLY A 71 14.31 11.92 -15.28
C GLY A 71 14.27 10.52 -15.91
N ASP A 72 15.46 9.94 -16.04
CA ASP A 72 15.68 8.63 -16.62
C ASP A 72 16.09 7.62 -15.54
N ALA A 73 15.39 6.49 -15.50
CA ALA A 73 15.76 5.40 -14.60
C ALA A 73 16.88 4.56 -15.21
N ALA A 74 17.89 4.22 -14.44
CA ALA A 74 18.91 3.27 -14.84
C ALA A 74 18.31 1.86 -15.08
N LEU A 75 17.24 1.51 -14.38
CA LEU A 75 16.51 0.24 -14.47
C LEU A 75 15.01 0.49 -14.52
N PRO A 76 14.45 0.88 -15.69
CA PRO A 76 13.04 1.24 -15.83
C PRO A 76 12.07 0.15 -15.36
N ASP A 77 12.38 -1.13 -15.60
CA ASP A 77 11.58 -2.27 -15.16
C ASP A 77 11.53 -2.37 -13.62
N LYS A 78 12.65 -2.11 -12.95
CA LYS A 78 12.72 -2.10 -11.49
C LYS A 78 11.90 -0.94 -10.91
N ASP A 79 12.07 0.24 -11.47
CA ASP A 79 11.37 1.45 -11.01
C ASP A 79 9.84 1.31 -11.20
N ALA A 80 9.39 0.71 -12.31
CA ALA A 80 7.99 0.38 -12.52
C ALA A 80 7.42 -0.54 -11.42
N ARG A 81 8.19 -1.57 -11.03
CA ARG A 81 7.80 -2.47 -9.93
C ARG A 81 7.75 -1.73 -8.59
N GLU A 82 8.73 -0.89 -8.31
CA GLU A 82 8.77 -0.10 -7.07
C GLU A 82 7.60 0.89 -6.99
N LYS A 83 7.31 1.60 -8.07
CA LYS A 83 6.15 2.51 -8.15
C LYS A 83 4.81 1.81 -7.91
N THR A 84 4.64 0.59 -8.41
CA THR A 84 3.38 -0.16 -8.26
C THR A 84 3.31 -1.03 -7.01
N SER A 85 4.44 -1.24 -6.30
CA SER A 85 4.47 -2.15 -5.15
C SER A 85 3.59 -1.69 -4.00
N GLY A 86 3.57 -0.39 -3.69
CA GLY A 86 2.74 0.17 -2.64
C GLY A 86 1.25 -0.03 -2.90
N LEU A 87 0.79 0.23 -4.13
CA LEU A 87 -0.60 0.02 -4.52
C LEU A 87 -1.03 -1.45 -4.37
N ARG A 88 -0.14 -2.39 -4.72
CA ARG A 88 -0.36 -3.81 -4.51
C ARG A 88 -0.39 -4.15 -3.01
N ASP A 89 0.54 -3.60 -2.24
CA ASP A 89 0.67 -3.91 -0.81
C ASP A 89 -0.58 -3.50 -0.02
N ILE A 90 -1.28 -2.43 -0.42
CA ILE A 90 -2.59 -2.05 0.16
C ILE A 90 -3.79 -2.64 -0.59
N GLY A 91 -3.57 -3.50 -1.57
CA GLY A 91 -4.62 -4.24 -2.25
C GLY A 91 -5.44 -3.46 -3.28
N LEU A 92 -4.93 -2.33 -3.77
CA LEU A 92 -5.53 -1.61 -4.91
C LEU A 92 -5.16 -2.26 -6.24
N LEU A 93 -4.05 -3.01 -6.27
CA LEU A 93 -3.62 -3.84 -7.40
C LEU A 93 -3.43 -5.29 -6.95
N ASP A 94 -3.59 -6.22 -7.89
CA ASP A 94 -3.20 -7.61 -7.72
C ASP A 94 -1.69 -7.84 -8.03
N ASP A 95 -1.22 -9.09 -7.97
CA ASP A 95 0.17 -9.43 -8.24
C ASP A 95 0.56 -9.19 -9.71
N GLU A 96 -0.39 -9.29 -10.64
CA GLU A 96 -0.20 -8.99 -12.07
C GLU A 96 -0.42 -7.50 -12.39
N ARG A 97 -0.59 -6.66 -11.38
CA ARG A 97 -0.86 -5.22 -11.49
C ARG A 97 -2.15 -4.90 -12.27
N ASN A 98 -3.14 -5.78 -12.18
CA ASN A 98 -4.49 -5.41 -12.55
C ASN A 98 -5.13 -4.64 -11.40
N ILE A 99 -6.01 -3.70 -11.73
CA ILE A 99 -6.73 -2.90 -10.73
C ILE A 99 -7.78 -3.81 -10.08
N THR A 100 -7.78 -3.88 -8.76
CA THR A 100 -8.76 -4.65 -7.98
C THR A 100 -10.08 -3.90 -7.84
N GLU A 101 -11.13 -4.55 -7.33
CA GLU A 101 -12.39 -3.91 -7.00
C GLU A 101 -12.21 -2.69 -6.08
N ALA A 102 -11.29 -2.76 -5.11
CA ALA A 102 -10.97 -1.61 -4.25
C ALA A 102 -10.32 -0.46 -5.04
N GLY A 103 -9.44 -0.78 -6.00
CA GLY A 103 -8.82 0.20 -6.88
C GLY A 103 -9.85 0.82 -7.84
N LEU A 104 -10.77 0.05 -8.39
CA LEU A 104 -11.87 0.53 -9.23
C LEU A 104 -12.81 1.44 -8.45
N GLU A 105 -13.15 1.08 -7.21
CA GLU A 105 -13.99 1.90 -6.35
C GLU A 105 -13.31 3.24 -6.02
N LEU A 106 -12.01 3.23 -5.74
CA LEU A 106 -11.26 4.48 -5.54
C LEU A 106 -11.31 5.39 -6.77
N LEU A 107 -11.11 4.80 -7.97
CA LEU A 107 -11.23 5.55 -9.23
C LEU A 107 -12.64 6.11 -9.42
N ARG A 108 -13.69 5.33 -9.09
CA ARG A 108 -15.09 5.78 -9.17
C ARG A 108 -15.36 6.98 -8.26
N ILE A 109 -14.81 6.96 -7.04
CA ILE A 109 -14.92 8.09 -6.10
C ILE A 109 -14.21 9.31 -6.66
N ALA A 110 -12.98 9.16 -7.16
CA ALA A 110 -12.18 10.23 -7.74
C ALA A 110 -12.85 10.81 -9.01
N ASP A 111 -13.31 9.96 -9.93
CA ASP A 111 -13.98 10.38 -11.18
C ASP A 111 -15.29 11.15 -10.90
N SER A 112 -16.02 10.78 -9.85
CA SER A 112 -17.26 11.48 -9.45
C SER A 112 -17.02 12.78 -8.71
N ALA A 113 -15.81 13.02 -8.24
CA ALA A 113 -15.45 14.12 -7.31
C ALA A 113 -16.37 14.21 -6.08
N ASN A 114 -17.04 13.11 -5.72
CA ASN A 114 -17.94 13.03 -4.56
C ASN A 114 -17.25 12.32 -3.39
N PHE A 115 -16.54 13.08 -2.60
CA PHE A 115 -15.82 12.61 -1.41
C PHE A 115 -16.66 12.70 -0.13
N SER A 116 -17.93 13.11 -0.20
CA SER A 116 -18.80 13.29 0.98
C SER A 116 -18.85 12.03 1.82
N ALA A 117 -18.73 12.19 3.13
CA ALA A 117 -18.81 11.10 4.08
C ALA A 117 -20.18 10.41 4.03
N ASP A 118 -20.18 9.07 3.98
CA ASP A 118 -21.37 8.23 4.04
C ASP A 118 -21.16 7.02 4.96
N ASN A 119 -20.25 7.17 5.92
CA ASN A 119 -19.83 6.10 6.82
C ASN A 119 -19.86 6.58 8.29
N PHE A 120 -19.86 5.61 9.21
CA PHE A 120 -19.99 5.87 10.67
C PHE A 120 -18.80 6.64 11.27
N LEU A 121 -17.66 6.74 10.57
CA LEU A 121 -16.51 7.54 11.02
C LEU A 121 -16.59 9.00 10.54
N GLU A 122 -17.59 9.34 9.73
CA GLU A 122 -17.79 10.69 9.18
C GLU A 122 -16.55 11.25 8.44
N ILE A 123 -15.74 10.36 7.86
CA ILE A 123 -14.56 10.71 7.05
C ILE A 123 -14.87 10.58 5.56
N PRO A 124 -14.16 11.32 4.68
CA PRO A 124 -14.32 11.22 3.23
C PRO A 124 -14.27 9.79 2.71
N LYS A 125 -15.01 9.48 1.63
CA LYS A 125 -15.15 8.13 1.07
C LYS A 125 -13.82 7.51 0.67
N ASP A 126 -12.93 8.27 0.01
CA ASP A 126 -11.59 7.84 -0.35
C ASP A 126 -10.77 7.49 0.89
N SER A 127 -10.77 8.35 1.90
CA SER A 127 -10.07 8.15 3.16
C SER A 127 -10.59 6.91 3.91
N PHE A 128 -11.92 6.68 3.89
CA PHE A 128 -12.52 5.48 4.46
C PHE A 128 -12.12 4.21 3.70
N LEU A 129 -12.00 4.29 2.37
CA LEU A 129 -11.50 3.19 1.56
C LEU A 129 -10.04 2.89 1.89
N TYR A 130 -9.17 3.90 1.96
CA TYR A 130 -7.77 3.72 2.37
C TYR A 130 -7.68 3.11 3.77
N PHE A 131 -8.44 3.60 4.72
CA PHE A 131 -8.48 3.06 6.07
C PHE A 131 -8.83 1.56 6.08
N LYS A 132 -9.90 1.17 5.37
CA LYS A 132 -10.28 -0.25 5.24
C LYS A 132 -9.18 -1.10 4.60
N GLN A 133 -8.51 -0.61 3.56
CA GLN A 133 -7.43 -1.33 2.89
C GLN A 133 -6.20 -1.46 3.79
N MET A 134 -5.84 -0.42 4.53
CA MET A 134 -4.75 -0.48 5.52
C MET A 134 -5.02 -1.54 6.59
N LEU A 135 -6.24 -1.61 7.14
CA LEU A 135 -6.62 -2.64 8.11
C LEU A 135 -6.55 -4.08 7.56
N LYS A 136 -6.70 -4.26 6.23
CA LYS A 136 -6.53 -5.56 5.58
C LYS A 136 -5.08 -5.92 5.31
N THR A 137 -4.16 -4.95 5.34
CA THR A 137 -2.74 -5.20 5.12
C THR A 137 -2.22 -6.18 6.15
N ALA A 138 -1.53 -7.23 5.69
CA ALA A 138 -1.03 -8.27 6.56
C ALA A 138 0.40 -8.68 6.18
N ASN A 139 1.17 -9.04 7.19
CA ASN A 139 2.50 -9.63 7.06
C ASN A 139 2.49 -11.04 7.62
N VAL A 140 3.31 -11.94 7.05
CA VAL A 140 3.57 -13.26 7.63
C VAL A 140 4.96 -13.25 8.24
N VAL A 141 5.03 -13.30 9.58
CA VAL A 141 6.27 -13.29 10.35
C VAL A 141 6.36 -14.58 11.14
N LYS A 142 7.37 -15.42 10.89
CA LYS A 142 7.53 -16.73 11.56
C LYS A 142 6.24 -17.59 11.52
N GLY A 143 5.54 -17.58 10.39
CA GLY A 143 4.29 -18.33 10.23
C GLY A 143 3.05 -17.71 10.86
N LYS A 144 3.16 -16.60 11.56
CA LYS A 144 2.03 -15.84 12.14
C LYS A 144 1.60 -14.73 11.19
N ILE A 145 0.30 -14.51 11.09
CA ILE A 145 -0.28 -13.41 10.30
C ILE A 145 -0.42 -12.21 11.24
N VAL A 146 0.30 -11.14 10.93
CA VAL A 146 0.26 -9.88 11.67
C VAL A 146 -0.38 -8.81 10.78
N ARG A 147 -1.29 -8.03 11.34
CA ARG A 147 -1.90 -6.86 10.69
C ARG A 147 -1.34 -5.58 11.33
N PRO A 148 -0.31 -4.96 10.74
CA PRO A 148 0.42 -3.85 11.37
C PRO A 148 -0.48 -2.69 11.81
N PHE A 149 -1.41 -2.28 10.95
CA PHE A 149 -2.31 -1.17 11.28
C PHE A 149 -3.31 -1.49 12.39
N VAL A 150 -3.73 -2.76 12.50
CA VAL A 150 -4.57 -3.20 13.63
C VAL A 150 -3.78 -3.20 14.94
N VAL A 151 -2.53 -3.69 14.90
CA VAL A 151 -1.61 -3.64 16.05
C VAL A 151 -1.35 -2.19 16.49
N PHE A 152 -1.11 -1.30 15.52
CA PHE A 152 -0.93 0.12 15.80
C PHE A 152 -2.15 0.74 16.48
N LEU A 153 -3.35 0.53 15.93
CA LEU A 153 -4.58 1.06 16.52
C LEU A 153 -4.84 0.51 17.92
N TYR A 154 -4.59 -0.79 18.13
CA TYR A 154 -4.69 -1.40 19.46
C TYR A 154 -3.72 -0.73 20.44
N ALA A 155 -2.45 -0.59 20.06
CA ALA A 155 -1.45 0.02 20.92
C ALA A 155 -1.80 1.47 21.29
N VAL A 156 -2.25 2.27 20.32
CA VAL A 156 -2.68 3.66 20.58
C VAL A 156 -3.93 3.71 21.48
N ASN A 157 -4.87 2.76 21.31
CA ASN A 157 -6.05 2.68 22.17
C ASN A 157 -5.68 2.36 23.62
N GLU A 158 -4.74 1.44 23.85
CA GLU A 158 -4.32 1.05 25.19
C GLU A 158 -3.44 2.10 25.89
N LEU A 159 -2.58 2.78 25.11
CA LEU A 159 -1.54 3.66 25.64
C LEU A 159 -1.89 5.14 25.55
N GLY A 160 -2.90 5.51 24.73
CA GLY A 160 -3.27 6.87 24.41
C GLY A 160 -2.35 7.54 23.39
N TYR A 161 -1.06 7.22 23.37
CA TYR A 161 -0.10 7.69 22.38
C TYR A 161 1.05 6.69 22.22
N LEU A 162 1.88 6.89 21.21
CA LEU A 162 3.15 6.19 21.02
C LEU A 162 4.25 7.21 20.77
N THR A 163 5.39 7.03 21.41
CA THR A 163 6.60 7.76 21.08
C THR A 163 7.17 7.28 19.75
N ASN A 164 8.04 8.09 19.15
CA ASN A 164 8.70 7.72 17.90
C ASN A 164 9.55 6.45 18.03
N ASP A 165 10.19 6.26 19.17
CA ASP A 165 11.02 5.10 19.45
C ASP A 165 10.17 3.83 19.65
N GLU A 166 9.05 3.92 20.35
CA GLU A 166 8.12 2.81 20.50
C GLU A 166 7.51 2.39 19.18
N PHE A 167 7.09 3.35 18.37
CA PHE A 167 6.61 3.08 17.02
C PHE A 167 7.66 2.40 16.14
N THR A 168 8.92 2.84 16.23
CA THR A 168 9.99 2.38 15.35
C THR A 168 10.59 1.05 15.79
N TYR A 169 10.78 0.84 17.10
CA TYR A 169 11.57 -0.27 17.62
C TYR A 169 10.75 -1.32 18.37
N LEU A 170 9.70 -0.93 19.06
CA LEU A 170 8.93 -1.87 19.88
C LEU A 170 7.71 -2.42 19.13
N LEU A 171 6.93 -1.55 18.52
CA LEU A 171 5.71 -1.95 17.83
C LEU A 171 5.94 -3.03 16.76
N PRO A 172 7.01 -2.98 15.91
CA PRO A 172 7.29 -4.03 14.93
C PRO A 172 7.57 -5.42 15.52
N LEU A 173 7.84 -5.52 16.81
CA LEU A 173 8.04 -6.79 17.53
C LEU A 173 6.72 -7.44 17.95
N CYS A 174 5.62 -6.74 17.90
CA CYS A 174 4.29 -7.24 18.23
C CYS A 174 3.79 -8.19 17.13
N VAL A 175 4.18 -9.45 17.20
CA VAL A 175 3.87 -10.48 16.19
C VAL A 175 2.74 -11.44 16.62
N ASP A 176 2.26 -11.32 17.85
CA ASP A 176 1.14 -12.07 18.39
C ASP A 176 0.49 -11.31 19.57
N GLU A 177 -0.59 -11.86 20.11
CA GLU A 177 -1.32 -11.27 21.23
C GLU A 177 -0.45 -11.09 22.47
N HIS A 178 0.39 -12.08 22.77
CA HIS A 178 1.27 -12.04 23.95
C HIS A 178 2.28 -10.90 23.84
N THR A 179 3.02 -10.80 22.73
CA THR A 179 4.01 -9.73 22.51
C THR A 179 3.35 -8.36 22.43
N THR A 180 2.15 -8.27 21.85
CA THR A 180 1.41 -7.01 21.77
C THR A 180 1.01 -6.51 23.16
N LYS A 181 0.47 -7.39 24.00
CA LYS A 181 0.14 -7.06 25.40
C LYS A 181 1.38 -6.69 26.21
N THR A 182 2.48 -7.44 26.05
CA THR A 182 3.74 -7.15 26.76
C THR A 182 4.25 -5.74 26.44
N VAL A 183 4.26 -5.35 25.17
CA VAL A 183 4.67 -3.99 24.76
C VAL A 183 3.74 -2.93 25.37
N SER A 184 2.43 -3.18 25.41
CA SER A 184 1.47 -2.25 26.03
C SER A 184 1.71 -2.05 27.54
N TYR A 185 2.26 -3.04 28.24
CA TYR A 185 2.58 -2.92 29.68
C TYR A 185 3.97 -2.32 29.95
N THR A 186 4.84 -2.19 28.96
CA THR A 186 6.19 -1.61 29.11
C THR A 186 6.25 -0.12 28.79
N HIS A 187 5.13 0.46 28.44
CA HIS A 187 4.97 1.90 28.27
C HIS A 187 4.84 2.56 29.65
N LEU A 188 5.96 2.98 30.22
CA LEU A 188 6.03 3.72 31.49
C LEU A 188 6.87 4.97 31.30
#